data_6e9f1008ddf8b2b9162999ee12f3cb8d
#
_entry.id   6e9f1008ddf8b2b9162999ee12f3cb8d
#
_cell.length_a   1.000
_cell.length_b   1.000
_cell.length_c   1.000
_cell.angle_alpha   90.00
_cell.angle_beta   90.00
_cell.angle_gamma   90.00
#
_symmetry.space_group_name_H-M   'P 1'
#
loop_
_entity.id
_entity.type
_entity.pdbx_description
1 polymer ?
#
loop_
_entity_poly.entity_id
_entity_poly.type
_entity_poly.pdbx_seq_one_letter_code
_entity_poly.pdbx_strand_id
1 'polypeptide(L)'
;TDMKAMIFAAGLGTRLRPLTDHMPKALVPVAGVPMLQRVILRLKEAGFDDIVINIHHFGEQILDFLKANGNFGIRIRISAERGELLDTGGGILKARPLLDDGEPFLIHNADILTNIDLAAFYQHHLESGADATLLTNHRQTARYLLADADNRLCGWVNKSTGESLPSGTVYDEGRYNELACRCVHVLSPAVFSYMGPGQWNGKFSIIPFYIDICRQARIQCYPIDTEGWFDVGKPETLAQAEDYYRKQR
;
A
#
# COMPACT_ATOMS: atom_id res chain seq x y z
N THR A 1 0.39 21.41 -9.19
CA THR A 1 -0.06 20.05 -9.55
C THR A 1 -0.46 19.32 -8.29
N ASP A 2 -1.69 18.83 -8.28
CA ASP A 2 -2.24 18.14 -7.12
C ASP A 2 -1.52 16.80 -6.92
N MET A 3 -1.06 16.55 -5.70
CA MET A 3 -0.47 15.27 -5.31
C MET A 3 -1.58 14.23 -5.28
N LYS A 4 -1.32 13.06 -5.87
CA LYS A 4 -2.32 12.01 -6.08
C LYS A 4 -1.98 10.76 -5.29
N ALA A 5 -3.01 10.15 -4.73
CA ALA A 5 -2.88 8.87 -4.02
C ALA A 5 -3.99 7.91 -4.44
N MET A 6 -3.74 6.62 -4.22
CA MET A 6 -4.75 5.55 -4.31
C MET A 6 -4.83 4.83 -2.98
N ILE A 7 -6.05 4.61 -2.49
CA ILE A 7 -6.31 3.82 -1.29
C ILE A 7 -6.94 2.49 -1.70
N PHE A 8 -6.36 1.39 -1.24
CA PHE A 8 -6.95 0.06 -1.40
C PHE A 8 -8.01 -0.18 -0.32
N ALA A 9 -9.27 -0.20 -0.71
CA ALA A 9 -10.41 -0.43 0.16
C ALA A 9 -11.28 -1.64 -0.26
N ALA A 10 -10.82 -2.43 -1.24
CA ALA A 10 -11.58 -3.53 -1.82
C ALA A 10 -11.44 -4.87 -1.05
N GLY A 11 -10.64 -4.95 0.00
CA GLY A 11 -10.37 -6.19 0.73
C GLY A 11 -11.59 -6.78 1.43
N LEU A 12 -11.63 -8.12 1.54
CA LEU A 12 -12.76 -8.85 2.12
C LEU A 12 -12.82 -8.80 3.64
N GLY A 13 -11.70 -8.62 4.34
CA GLY A 13 -11.64 -8.50 5.79
C GLY A 13 -12.03 -9.76 6.56
N THR A 14 -11.78 -10.95 6.01
CA THR A 14 -12.23 -12.23 6.60
C THR A 14 -11.67 -12.49 7.99
N ARG A 15 -10.45 -12.03 8.29
CA ARG A 15 -9.80 -12.22 9.60
C ARG A 15 -10.38 -11.32 10.70
N LEU A 16 -11.16 -10.30 10.35
CA LEU A 16 -11.85 -9.41 11.30
C LEU A 16 -13.30 -9.81 11.55
N ARG A 17 -13.78 -10.92 11.01
CA ARG A 17 -15.12 -11.41 11.32
C ARG A 17 -15.28 -11.63 12.84
N PRO A 18 -16.45 -11.31 13.42
CA PRO A 18 -17.71 -10.94 12.76
C PRO A 18 -17.88 -9.46 12.41
N LEU A 19 -16.90 -8.56 12.70
CA LEU A 19 -17.03 -7.13 12.43
C LEU A 19 -17.30 -6.84 10.95
N THR A 20 -16.69 -7.62 10.05
CA THR A 20 -16.78 -7.45 8.61
C THR A 20 -17.90 -8.27 7.95
N ASP A 21 -18.79 -8.89 8.74
CA ASP A 21 -19.94 -9.61 8.20
C ASP A 21 -20.95 -8.66 7.54
N HIS A 22 -21.05 -7.42 8.01
CA HIS A 22 -22.05 -6.44 7.57
C HIS A 22 -21.44 -5.08 7.16
N MET A 23 -20.12 -4.95 7.16
CA MET A 23 -19.43 -3.73 6.72
C MET A 23 -18.11 -4.06 6.04
N PRO A 24 -17.62 -3.20 5.14
CA PRO A 24 -16.29 -3.39 4.55
C PRO A 24 -15.21 -3.15 5.61
N LYS A 25 -14.09 -3.84 5.47
CA LYS A 25 -12.93 -3.70 6.37
C LYS A 25 -12.49 -2.24 6.53
N ALA A 26 -12.50 -1.49 5.44
CA ALA A 26 -12.08 -0.08 5.44
C ALA A 26 -12.91 0.82 6.36
N LEU A 27 -14.15 0.44 6.68
CA LEU A 27 -15.03 1.20 7.57
C LEU A 27 -15.02 0.71 9.03
N VAL A 28 -14.26 -0.33 9.35
CA VAL A 28 -14.08 -0.77 10.74
C VAL A 28 -13.47 0.39 11.54
N PRO A 29 -14.10 0.78 12.68
CA PRO A 29 -13.58 1.89 13.46
C PRO A 29 -12.37 1.49 14.33
N VAL A 30 -11.46 2.42 14.49
CA VAL A 30 -10.36 2.37 15.45
C VAL A 30 -10.49 3.57 16.38
N ALA A 31 -10.69 3.33 17.67
CA ALA A 31 -10.99 4.39 18.63
C ALA A 31 -12.14 5.32 18.16
N GLY A 32 -13.19 4.72 17.62
CA GLY A 32 -14.40 5.40 17.18
C GLY A 32 -14.33 6.09 15.81
N VAL A 33 -13.22 6.00 15.09
CA VAL A 33 -13.04 6.62 13.77
C VAL A 33 -12.78 5.53 12.72
N PRO A 34 -13.56 5.47 11.63
CA PRO A 34 -13.33 4.49 10.56
C PRO A 34 -11.90 4.57 10.01
N MET A 35 -11.31 3.42 9.72
CA MET A 35 -9.93 3.36 9.20
C MET A 35 -9.76 4.18 7.93
N LEU A 36 -10.70 4.08 7.01
CA LEU A 36 -10.69 4.85 5.75
C LEU A 36 -10.63 6.36 6.00
N GLN A 37 -11.39 6.85 6.99
CA GLN A 37 -11.36 8.26 7.37
C GLN A 37 -9.98 8.67 7.88
N ARG A 38 -9.35 7.86 8.71
CA ARG A 38 -7.99 8.14 9.21
C ARG A 38 -6.98 8.23 8.08
N VAL A 39 -7.04 7.32 7.13
CA VAL A 39 -6.12 7.30 5.98
C VAL A 39 -6.36 8.52 5.08
N ILE A 40 -7.63 8.83 4.75
CA ILE A 40 -7.97 9.99 3.92
C ILE A 40 -7.47 11.29 4.57
N LEU A 41 -7.74 11.48 5.86
CA LEU A 41 -7.34 12.70 6.56
C LEU A 41 -5.83 12.85 6.67
N ARG A 42 -5.10 11.76 6.87
CA ARG A 42 -3.63 11.77 6.86
C ARG A 42 -3.08 12.18 5.49
N LEU A 43 -3.64 11.62 4.42
CA LEU A 43 -3.25 11.97 3.06
C LEU A 43 -3.59 13.43 2.75
N LYS A 44 -4.78 13.88 3.11
CA LYS A 44 -5.19 15.28 2.94
C LYS A 44 -4.25 16.24 3.66
N GLU A 45 -3.92 15.95 4.91
CA GLU A 45 -2.98 16.76 5.71
C GLU A 45 -1.60 16.84 5.06
N ALA A 46 -1.15 15.76 4.41
CA ALA A 46 0.12 15.71 3.70
C ALA A 46 0.09 16.39 2.33
N GLY A 47 -1.06 16.89 1.87
CA GLY A 47 -1.20 17.59 0.61
C GLY A 47 -1.74 16.76 -0.56
N PHE A 48 -2.19 15.52 -0.29
CA PHE A 48 -2.84 14.69 -1.30
C PHE A 48 -4.34 15.05 -1.34
N ASP A 49 -4.76 15.75 -2.37
CA ASP A 49 -6.11 16.24 -2.55
C ASP A 49 -6.84 15.63 -3.76
N ASP A 50 -6.22 14.69 -4.44
CA ASP A 50 -6.79 13.84 -5.49
C ASP A 50 -6.54 12.38 -5.12
N ILE A 51 -7.59 11.69 -4.65
CA ILE A 51 -7.49 10.32 -4.16
C ILE A 51 -8.39 9.40 -4.97
N VAL A 52 -7.82 8.29 -5.45
CA VAL A 52 -8.54 7.18 -6.07
C VAL A 52 -8.77 6.11 -5.01
N ILE A 53 -9.99 5.62 -4.86
CA ILE A 53 -10.32 4.55 -3.92
C ILE A 53 -10.89 3.38 -4.73
N ASN A 54 -10.28 2.19 -4.61
CA ASN A 54 -10.88 1.00 -5.19
C ASN A 54 -11.92 0.41 -4.22
N ILE A 55 -13.00 -0.12 -4.78
CA ILE A 55 -14.08 -0.76 -4.01
C ILE A 55 -14.43 -2.10 -4.64
N HIS A 56 -14.94 -3.01 -3.82
CA HIS A 56 -15.44 -4.32 -4.23
C HIS A 56 -16.55 -4.76 -3.29
N HIS A 57 -16.24 -5.49 -2.22
CA HIS A 57 -17.18 -5.99 -1.22
C HIS A 57 -17.73 -4.85 -0.37
N PHE A 58 -19.07 -4.76 -0.26
CA PHE A 58 -19.75 -3.65 0.43
C PHE A 58 -19.40 -2.25 -0.12
N GLY A 59 -19.11 -2.16 -1.42
CA GLY A 59 -18.71 -0.92 -2.06
C GLY A 59 -19.72 0.22 -1.87
N GLU A 60 -21.03 -0.07 -1.87
CA GLU A 60 -22.06 0.93 -1.66
C GLU A 60 -21.97 1.61 -0.29
N GLN A 61 -21.55 0.88 0.76
CA GLN A 61 -21.34 1.48 2.08
C GLN A 61 -20.19 2.49 2.07
N ILE A 62 -19.14 2.22 1.31
CA ILE A 62 -18.02 3.15 1.13
C ILE A 62 -18.50 4.40 0.38
N LEU A 63 -19.27 4.24 -0.70
CA LEU A 63 -19.83 5.37 -1.45
C LEU A 63 -20.73 6.23 -0.57
N ASP A 64 -21.61 5.63 0.22
CA ASP A 64 -22.50 6.34 1.13
C ASP A 64 -21.70 7.10 2.21
N PHE A 65 -20.67 6.48 2.75
CA PHE A 65 -19.77 7.08 3.73
C PHE A 65 -19.05 8.31 3.16
N LEU A 66 -18.51 8.23 1.97
CA LEU A 66 -17.83 9.34 1.32
C LEU A 66 -18.80 10.50 1.05
N LYS A 67 -19.98 10.18 0.54
CA LYS A 67 -21.03 11.18 0.29
C LYS A 67 -21.48 11.89 1.57
N ALA A 68 -21.70 11.13 2.65
CA ALA A 68 -22.11 11.67 3.94
C ALA A 68 -21.07 12.62 4.54
N ASN A 69 -19.79 12.46 4.18
CA ASN A 69 -18.70 13.31 4.64
C ASN A 69 -18.25 14.35 3.60
N GLY A 70 -19.04 14.59 2.55
CA GLY A 70 -18.69 15.57 1.51
C GLY A 70 -17.33 15.31 0.86
N ASN A 71 -16.93 14.04 0.71
CA ASN A 71 -15.63 13.63 0.22
C ASN A 71 -14.45 14.28 0.98
N PHE A 72 -14.68 14.66 2.23
CA PHE A 72 -13.69 15.35 3.08
C PHE A 72 -13.10 16.62 2.45
N GLY A 73 -13.85 17.24 1.53
CA GLY A 73 -13.42 18.47 0.86
C GLY A 73 -12.31 18.31 -0.17
N ILE A 74 -12.04 17.10 -0.62
CA ILE A 74 -11.03 16.81 -1.65
C ILE A 74 -11.66 16.06 -2.83
N ARG A 75 -10.90 15.91 -3.93
CA ARG A 75 -11.34 15.14 -5.08
C ARG A 75 -11.17 13.65 -4.79
N ILE A 76 -12.27 12.90 -4.80
CA ILE A 76 -12.25 11.44 -4.66
C ILE A 76 -12.88 10.82 -5.91
N ARG A 77 -12.16 9.90 -6.52
CA ARG A 77 -12.61 9.12 -7.68
C ARG A 77 -12.59 7.64 -7.32
N ILE A 78 -13.53 6.89 -7.88
CA ILE A 78 -13.76 5.49 -7.54
C ILE A 78 -13.30 4.58 -8.68
N SER A 79 -12.56 3.53 -8.32
CA SER A 79 -12.26 2.40 -9.20
C SER A 79 -13.01 1.17 -8.68
N ALA A 80 -14.11 0.80 -9.35
CA ALA A 80 -14.95 -0.32 -8.93
C ALA A 80 -14.44 -1.63 -9.56
N GLU A 81 -14.04 -2.58 -8.71
CA GLU A 81 -13.64 -3.93 -9.13
C GLU A 81 -14.87 -4.84 -9.07
N ARG A 82 -15.69 -4.76 -10.12
CA ARG A 82 -16.93 -5.52 -10.23
C ARG A 82 -16.63 -6.95 -10.70
N GLY A 83 -17.21 -7.92 -10.01
CA GLY A 83 -17.09 -9.34 -10.32
C GLY A 83 -15.90 -10.01 -9.66
N GLU A 84 -14.68 -9.63 -9.97
CA GLU A 84 -13.47 -10.23 -9.40
C GLU A 84 -12.63 -9.21 -8.65
N LEU A 85 -12.11 -9.63 -7.48
CA LEU A 85 -11.10 -8.87 -6.75
C LEU A 85 -9.75 -9.04 -7.46
N LEU A 86 -9.13 -7.93 -7.87
CA LEU A 86 -7.95 -7.94 -8.74
C LEU A 86 -6.62 -8.00 -7.99
N ASP A 87 -6.64 -8.00 -6.65
CA ASP A 87 -5.44 -7.87 -5.83
C ASP A 87 -4.75 -6.51 -6.03
N THR A 88 -3.61 -6.30 -5.40
CA THR A 88 -2.98 -4.97 -5.32
C THR A 88 -2.43 -4.50 -6.66
N GLY A 89 -1.72 -5.35 -7.39
CA GLY A 89 -1.18 -5.00 -8.70
C GLY A 89 -2.25 -4.84 -9.76
N GLY A 90 -3.21 -5.76 -9.81
CA GLY A 90 -4.34 -5.69 -10.74
C GLY A 90 -5.23 -4.48 -10.47
N GLY A 91 -5.42 -4.12 -9.20
CA GLY A 91 -6.17 -2.93 -8.81
C GLY A 91 -5.51 -1.64 -9.30
N ILE A 92 -4.19 -1.54 -9.23
CA ILE A 92 -3.44 -0.40 -9.77
C ILE A 92 -3.59 -0.34 -11.30
N LEU A 93 -3.41 -1.46 -11.97
CA LEU A 93 -3.53 -1.51 -13.44
C LEU A 93 -4.93 -1.12 -13.90
N LYS A 94 -5.98 -1.61 -13.23
CA LYS A 94 -7.37 -1.21 -13.53
C LYS A 94 -7.59 0.29 -13.32
N ALA A 95 -6.99 0.87 -12.29
CA ALA A 95 -7.11 2.29 -11.99
C ALA A 95 -6.21 3.19 -12.84
N ARG A 96 -5.38 2.62 -13.73
CA ARG A 96 -4.46 3.38 -14.57
C ARG A 96 -5.07 4.60 -15.25
N PRO A 97 -6.28 4.55 -15.85
CA PRO A 97 -6.89 5.73 -16.47
C PRO A 97 -7.10 6.90 -15.51
N LEU A 98 -7.17 6.63 -14.20
CA LEU A 98 -7.33 7.63 -13.15
C LEU A 98 -5.98 8.07 -12.53
N LEU A 99 -4.92 7.30 -12.73
CA LEU A 99 -3.63 7.49 -12.08
C LEU A 99 -2.53 8.00 -13.01
N ASP A 100 -2.56 7.60 -14.28
CA ASP A 100 -1.50 7.84 -15.25
C ASP A 100 -1.68 9.21 -15.93
N ASP A 101 -1.18 10.25 -15.27
CA ASP A 101 -1.18 11.63 -15.77
C ASP A 101 0.23 12.21 -15.95
N GLY A 102 1.25 11.34 -15.94
CA GLY A 102 2.65 11.73 -16.05
C GLY A 102 3.34 12.00 -14.72
N GLU A 103 2.58 12.11 -13.62
CA GLU A 103 3.11 12.35 -12.28
C GLU A 103 3.07 11.08 -11.42
N PRO A 104 4.02 10.91 -10.47
CA PRO A 104 3.96 9.82 -9.51
C PRO A 104 2.73 9.88 -8.62
N PHE A 105 2.34 8.73 -8.08
CA PHE A 105 1.22 8.61 -7.16
C PHE A 105 1.57 7.69 -5.99
N LEU A 106 0.99 7.99 -4.83
CA LEU A 106 1.21 7.22 -3.60
C LEU A 106 0.11 6.16 -3.46
N ILE A 107 0.52 4.95 -3.08
CA ILE A 107 -0.39 3.84 -2.79
C ILE A 107 -0.43 3.62 -1.28
N HIS A 108 -1.63 3.46 -0.74
CA HIS A 108 -1.85 3.24 0.68
C HIS A 108 -3.00 2.25 0.91
N ASN A 109 -2.78 1.23 1.71
CA ASN A 109 -3.88 0.34 2.10
C ASN A 109 -4.76 1.02 3.13
N ALA A 110 -6.09 0.80 3.04
CA ALA A 110 -7.04 1.37 4.00
C ALA A 110 -6.89 0.80 5.42
N ASP A 111 -6.32 -0.40 5.55
CA ASP A 111 -6.11 -1.07 6.84
C ASP A 111 -4.71 -0.86 7.43
N ILE A 112 -3.91 -0.01 6.82
CA ILE A 112 -2.64 0.43 7.38
C ILE A 112 -2.83 1.79 8.05
N LEU A 113 -2.54 1.84 9.33
CA LEU A 113 -2.55 3.08 10.11
C LEU A 113 -1.12 3.43 10.48
N THR A 114 -0.69 4.64 10.15
CA THR A 114 0.69 5.07 10.34
C THR A 114 0.77 6.56 10.65
N ASN A 115 1.82 6.95 11.37
CA ASN A 115 2.13 8.35 11.69
C ASN A 115 3.33 8.88 10.90
N ILE A 116 3.80 8.18 9.86
CA ILE A 116 4.93 8.64 9.07
C ILE A 116 4.60 9.95 8.33
N ASP A 117 5.64 10.70 8.02
CA ASP A 117 5.52 11.90 7.16
C ASP A 117 5.36 11.47 5.69
N LEU A 118 4.09 11.38 5.25
CA LEU A 118 3.76 10.95 3.88
C LEU A 118 4.25 11.95 2.83
N ALA A 119 4.24 13.24 3.15
CA ALA A 119 4.75 14.27 2.24
C ALA A 119 6.27 14.11 2.03
N ALA A 120 7.02 13.89 3.10
CA ALA A 120 8.47 13.65 3.02
C ALA A 120 8.79 12.38 2.26
N PHE A 121 8.02 11.31 2.46
CA PHE A 121 8.17 10.05 1.73
C PHE A 121 7.95 10.24 0.23
N TYR A 122 6.89 10.94 -0.15
CA TYR A 122 6.59 11.25 -1.55
C TYR A 122 7.69 12.13 -2.17
N GLN A 123 8.15 13.15 -1.46
CA GLN A 123 9.22 14.04 -1.92
C GLN A 123 10.53 13.28 -2.14
N HIS A 124 10.87 12.36 -1.24
CA HIS A 124 12.05 11.49 -1.40
C HIS A 124 11.99 10.72 -2.72
N HIS A 125 10.81 10.16 -3.06
CA HIS A 125 10.63 9.46 -4.35
C HIS A 125 10.88 10.41 -5.54
N LEU A 126 10.31 11.62 -5.51
CA LEU A 126 10.52 12.60 -6.59
C LEU A 126 11.99 12.92 -6.80
N GLU A 127 12.74 13.07 -5.72
CA GLU A 127 14.17 13.40 -5.78
C GLU A 127 15.05 12.23 -6.20
N SER A 128 14.62 11.01 -5.91
CA SER A 128 15.40 9.79 -6.16
C SER A 128 15.46 9.40 -7.64
N GLY A 129 14.46 9.77 -8.43
CA GLY A 129 14.33 9.33 -9.81
C GLY A 129 14.00 7.83 -9.95
N ALA A 130 13.56 7.17 -8.87
CA ALA A 130 13.19 5.76 -8.90
C ALA A 130 11.89 5.53 -9.66
N ASP A 131 11.69 4.31 -10.16
CA ASP A 131 10.42 3.88 -10.77
C ASP A 131 9.37 3.59 -9.70
N ALA A 132 9.80 3.05 -8.55
CA ALA A 132 8.96 2.89 -7.37
C ALA A 132 9.79 3.04 -6.10
N THR A 133 9.17 3.51 -5.02
CA THR A 133 9.77 3.60 -3.69
C THR A 133 8.85 2.92 -2.68
N LEU A 134 9.39 1.95 -1.96
CA LEU A 134 8.66 1.12 -1.00
C LEU A 134 8.99 1.52 0.42
N LEU A 135 7.97 1.83 1.22
CA LEU A 135 8.15 1.99 2.65
C LEU A 135 8.45 0.62 3.28
N THR A 136 9.53 0.54 4.02
CA THR A 136 10.00 -0.70 4.65
C THR A 136 10.42 -0.47 6.09
N ASN A 137 10.68 -1.55 6.81
CA ASN A 137 11.29 -1.52 8.14
C ASN A 137 12.12 -2.79 8.40
N HIS A 138 12.78 -2.81 9.56
CA HIS A 138 13.61 -3.95 10.01
C HIS A 138 12.84 -4.92 10.92
N ARG A 139 11.54 -5.08 10.70
CA ARG A 139 10.72 -6.03 11.46
C ARG A 139 11.16 -7.47 11.20
N GLN A 140 11.15 -8.31 12.24
CA GLN A 140 11.36 -9.75 12.07
C GLN A 140 10.14 -10.40 11.40
N THR A 141 10.41 -11.19 10.37
CA THR A 141 9.41 -11.96 9.61
C THR A 141 10.13 -13.13 8.94
N ALA A 142 9.38 -14.00 8.27
CA ALA A 142 9.98 -15.05 7.44
C ALA A 142 10.33 -14.55 6.03
N ARG A 143 9.66 -13.52 5.54
CA ARG A 143 9.79 -13.01 4.17
C ARG A 143 10.40 -11.62 4.18
N TYR A 144 11.52 -11.48 3.47
CA TYR A 144 12.25 -10.21 3.39
C TYR A 144 12.45 -9.77 1.97
N LEU A 145 12.30 -8.47 1.74
CA LEU A 145 12.89 -7.79 0.60
C LEU A 145 14.39 -7.69 0.82
N LEU A 146 15.17 -7.96 -0.21
CA LEU A 146 16.62 -7.89 -0.19
C LEU A 146 17.06 -6.62 -0.91
N ALA A 147 17.72 -5.71 -0.20
CA ALA A 147 18.21 -4.45 -0.75
C ALA A 147 19.73 -4.39 -0.67
N ASP A 148 20.34 -3.66 -1.60
CA ASP A 148 21.77 -3.39 -1.58
C ASP A 148 22.13 -2.27 -0.60
N ALA A 149 23.42 -1.89 -0.58
CA ALA A 149 23.92 -0.83 0.32
C ALA A 149 23.25 0.54 0.09
N ASP A 150 22.72 0.78 -1.11
CA ASP A 150 21.99 2.00 -1.48
C ASP A 150 20.46 1.84 -1.32
N ASN A 151 20.03 0.77 -0.67
CA ASN A 151 18.62 0.41 -0.47
C ASN A 151 17.84 0.16 -1.77
N ARG A 152 18.52 -0.17 -2.87
CA ARG A 152 17.87 -0.63 -4.08
C ARG A 152 17.43 -2.08 -3.93
N LEU A 153 16.18 -2.38 -4.30
CA LEU A 153 15.65 -3.73 -4.29
C LEU A 153 16.43 -4.61 -5.28
N CYS A 154 16.97 -5.72 -4.77
CA CYS A 154 17.73 -6.71 -5.55
C CYS A 154 17.04 -8.06 -5.60
N GLY A 155 16.17 -8.36 -4.66
CA GLY A 155 15.53 -9.65 -4.57
C GLY A 155 14.66 -9.82 -3.34
N TRP A 156 14.33 -11.08 -3.07
CA TRP A 156 13.45 -11.48 -1.98
C TRP A 156 13.82 -12.88 -1.51
N VAL A 157 13.62 -13.15 -0.23
CA VAL A 157 13.84 -14.46 0.37
C VAL A 157 12.70 -14.82 1.32
N ASN A 158 12.32 -16.10 1.31
CA ASN A 158 11.51 -16.70 2.36
C ASN A 158 12.42 -17.63 3.18
N LYS A 159 12.78 -17.21 4.38
CA LYS A 159 13.70 -17.96 5.24
C LYS A 159 13.10 -19.27 5.74
N SER A 160 11.77 -19.41 5.76
CA SER A 160 11.11 -20.65 6.17
C SER A 160 11.20 -21.74 5.12
N THR A 161 11.24 -21.39 3.83
CA THR A 161 11.30 -22.35 2.71
C THR A 161 12.65 -22.39 2.02
N GLY A 162 13.48 -21.37 2.20
CA GLY A 162 14.72 -21.18 1.46
C GLY A 162 14.52 -20.62 0.05
N GLU A 163 13.28 -20.32 -0.37
CA GLU A 163 13.01 -19.76 -1.68
C GLU A 163 13.57 -18.35 -1.79
N SER A 164 14.23 -18.05 -2.91
CA SER A 164 14.68 -16.70 -3.25
C SER A 164 14.26 -16.32 -4.65
N LEU A 165 13.96 -15.04 -4.86
CA LEU A 165 13.48 -14.47 -6.11
C LEU A 165 14.22 -13.15 -6.42
N PRO A 166 14.31 -12.68 -7.68
CA PRO A 166 13.97 -13.45 -8.88
C PRO A 166 14.95 -14.62 -9.09
N SER A 167 14.64 -15.48 -10.05
CA SER A 167 15.49 -16.65 -10.37
C SER A 167 16.95 -16.25 -10.54
N GLY A 168 17.86 -17.03 -9.95
CA GLY A 168 19.29 -16.75 -9.92
C GLY A 168 19.75 -15.86 -8.78
N THR A 169 18.87 -15.42 -7.89
CA THR A 169 19.24 -14.71 -6.67
C THR A 169 19.98 -15.67 -5.72
N VAL A 170 21.18 -15.27 -5.30
CA VAL A 170 21.97 -16.01 -4.30
C VAL A 170 21.81 -15.30 -2.97
N TYR A 171 21.09 -15.94 -2.04
CA TYR A 171 20.94 -15.43 -0.70
C TYR A 171 22.06 -15.90 0.22
N ASP A 172 22.77 -14.93 0.79
CA ASP A 172 23.73 -15.15 1.87
C ASP A 172 23.40 -14.20 3.03
N GLU A 173 23.37 -14.72 4.24
CA GLU A 173 23.13 -13.90 5.43
C GLU A 173 24.22 -12.82 5.57
N GLY A 174 23.77 -11.58 5.84
CA GLY A 174 24.66 -10.43 5.98
C GLY A 174 25.06 -9.74 4.67
N ARG A 175 24.69 -10.31 3.50
CA ARG A 175 25.01 -9.72 2.20
C ARG A 175 24.08 -8.57 1.83
N TYR A 176 22.82 -8.62 2.27
CA TYR A 176 21.79 -7.65 1.92
C TYR A 176 21.21 -6.98 3.15
N ASN A 177 20.65 -5.78 2.97
CA ASN A 177 19.70 -5.24 3.92
C ASN A 177 18.39 -6.04 3.79
N GLU A 178 17.97 -6.68 4.87
CA GLU A 178 16.75 -7.48 4.91
C GLU A 178 15.62 -6.63 5.48
N LEU A 179 14.64 -6.32 4.63
CA LEU A 179 13.60 -5.34 4.93
C LEU A 179 12.22 -5.95 4.79
N ALA A 180 11.30 -5.57 5.68
CA ALA A 180 9.89 -5.93 5.60
C ALA A 180 9.09 -4.81 4.93
N CYS A 181 8.18 -5.17 4.01
CA CYS A 181 7.31 -4.21 3.35
C CYS A 181 6.25 -3.66 4.33
N ARG A 182 5.97 -2.36 4.25
CA ARG A 182 4.96 -1.68 5.09
C ARG A 182 3.68 -1.28 4.34
N CYS A 183 3.49 -1.74 3.11
CA CYS A 183 2.27 -1.54 2.32
C CYS A 183 1.91 -0.07 2.06
N VAL A 184 2.91 0.80 2.00
CA VAL A 184 2.82 2.17 1.49
C VAL A 184 3.96 2.35 0.50
N HIS A 185 3.65 2.80 -0.70
CA HIS A 185 4.66 2.97 -1.74
C HIS A 185 4.29 4.08 -2.72
N VAL A 186 5.28 4.61 -3.42
CA VAL A 186 5.09 5.61 -4.47
C VAL A 186 5.56 5.01 -5.78
N LEU A 187 4.74 5.17 -6.82
CA LEU A 187 5.04 4.70 -8.17
C LEU A 187 5.09 5.86 -9.13
N SER A 188 6.09 5.81 -10.03
CA SER A 188 6.09 6.62 -11.23
C SER A 188 5.32 5.92 -12.35
N PRO A 189 4.66 6.65 -13.27
CA PRO A 189 3.91 6.02 -14.38
C PRO A 189 4.72 5.07 -15.26
N ALA A 190 6.04 5.20 -15.26
CA ALA A 190 6.93 4.29 -16.00
C ALA A 190 6.73 2.81 -15.62
N VAL A 191 6.27 2.50 -14.41
CA VAL A 191 6.01 1.11 -14.01
C VAL A 191 4.91 0.43 -14.84
N PHE A 192 3.99 1.19 -15.42
CA PHE A 192 2.94 0.65 -16.27
C PHE A 192 3.47 -0.01 -17.55
N SER A 193 4.67 0.38 -18.00
CA SER A 193 5.30 -0.25 -19.17
C SER A 193 5.68 -1.72 -18.92
N TYR A 194 5.80 -2.14 -17.68
CA TYR A 194 6.08 -3.52 -17.28
C TYR A 194 4.81 -4.34 -17.04
N MET A 195 3.66 -3.69 -16.99
CA MET A 195 2.35 -4.33 -16.77
C MET A 195 1.64 -4.59 -18.10
N GLY A 196 0.71 -5.54 -18.09
CA GLY A 196 -0.11 -5.88 -19.25
C GLY A 196 0.34 -7.11 -20.01
N PRO A 197 1.63 -7.27 -20.37
CA PRO A 197 2.08 -8.51 -21.01
C PRO A 197 2.26 -9.64 -19.99
N GLY A 198 2.01 -10.87 -20.43
CA GLY A 198 2.27 -12.07 -19.63
C GLY A 198 1.45 -12.14 -18.35
N GLN A 199 2.13 -12.45 -17.26
CA GLN A 199 1.50 -12.67 -15.95
C GLN A 199 1.08 -11.38 -15.21
N TRP A 200 1.59 -10.22 -15.62
CA TRP A 200 1.31 -8.93 -14.96
C TRP A 200 0.11 -8.23 -15.60
N ASN A 201 -1.00 -8.96 -15.63
CA ASN A 201 -2.27 -8.54 -16.19
C ASN A 201 -3.42 -9.18 -15.40
N GLY A 202 -4.60 -8.56 -15.38
CA GLY A 202 -5.74 -9.06 -14.64
C GLY A 202 -5.52 -9.03 -13.13
N LYS A 203 -5.54 -10.19 -12.49
CA LYS A 203 -5.35 -10.34 -11.04
C LYS A 203 -3.90 -10.69 -10.72
N PHE A 204 -3.22 -9.81 -9.99
CA PHE A 204 -1.86 -10.07 -9.50
C PHE A 204 -1.51 -9.17 -8.32
N SER A 205 -0.57 -9.63 -7.48
CA SER A 205 -0.05 -8.87 -6.34
C SER A 205 1.09 -7.96 -6.75
N ILE A 206 1.20 -6.78 -6.16
CA ILE A 206 2.19 -5.78 -6.53
C ILE A 206 3.62 -6.14 -6.08
N ILE A 207 3.79 -6.76 -4.91
CA ILE A 207 5.13 -7.08 -4.40
C ILE A 207 5.84 -8.11 -5.28
N PRO A 208 5.23 -9.25 -5.67
CA PRO A 208 5.84 -10.15 -6.64
C PRO A 208 6.20 -9.48 -7.97
N PHE A 209 5.38 -8.54 -8.41
CA PHE A 209 5.66 -7.73 -9.60
C PHE A 209 6.95 -6.90 -9.42
N TYR A 210 7.11 -6.18 -8.30
CA TYR A 210 8.33 -5.42 -8.03
C TYR A 210 9.57 -6.32 -7.99
N ILE A 211 9.45 -7.48 -7.38
CA ILE A 211 10.56 -8.45 -7.29
C ILE A 211 10.96 -8.92 -8.70
N ASP A 212 9.99 -9.21 -9.55
CA ASP A 212 10.25 -9.66 -10.92
C ASP A 212 10.97 -8.61 -11.77
N ILE A 213 10.60 -7.34 -11.65
CA ILE A 213 11.15 -6.27 -12.48
C ILE A 213 12.38 -5.56 -11.87
N CYS A 214 12.80 -5.91 -10.66
CA CYS A 214 13.81 -5.15 -9.93
C CYS A 214 15.19 -5.10 -10.58
N ARG A 215 15.48 -6.00 -11.53
CA ARG A 215 16.73 -5.96 -12.32
C ARG A 215 16.65 -5.02 -13.51
N GLN A 216 15.45 -4.74 -14.04
CA GLN A 216 15.24 -3.82 -15.16
C GLN A 216 14.81 -2.43 -14.70
N ALA A 217 13.97 -2.35 -13.68
CA ALA A 217 13.46 -1.12 -13.10
C ALA A 217 14.22 -0.76 -11.82
N ARG A 218 14.27 0.53 -11.51
CA ARG A 218 14.83 1.00 -10.24
C ARG A 218 13.74 1.04 -9.19
N ILE A 219 13.74 0.03 -8.31
CA ILE A 219 12.84 -0.06 -7.16
C ILE A 219 13.66 0.27 -5.91
N GLN A 220 13.26 1.33 -5.21
CA GLN A 220 13.99 1.85 -4.05
C GLN A 220 13.25 1.47 -2.77
N CYS A 221 13.96 0.97 -1.77
CA CYS A 221 13.43 0.79 -0.43
C CYS A 221 13.70 2.05 0.41
N TYR A 222 12.77 2.38 1.30
CA TYR A 222 12.87 3.52 2.20
C TYR A 222 12.59 3.04 3.63
N PRO A 223 13.65 2.64 4.37
CA PRO A 223 13.47 2.08 5.71
C PRO A 223 13.12 3.17 6.73
N ILE A 224 12.03 2.96 7.45
CA ILE A 224 11.64 3.78 8.60
C ILE A 224 11.23 2.85 9.73
N ASP A 225 11.94 2.91 10.86
CA ASP A 225 11.67 2.14 12.07
C ASP A 225 11.08 3.07 13.12
N THR A 226 9.79 3.40 12.97
CA THR A 226 9.05 4.25 13.91
C THR A 226 7.92 3.46 14.56
N GLU A 227 7.54 3.84 15.78
CA GLU A 227 6.32 3.40 16.41
C GLU A 227 5.09 4.03 15.71
N GLY A 228 3.90 3.45 15.94
CA GLY A 228 2.65 4.00 15.41
C GLY A 228 2.31 3.54 14.00
N TRP A 229 2.89 2.42 13.55
CA TRP A 229 2.47 1.73 12.34
C TRP A 229 1.71 0.46 12.72
N PHE A 230 0.51 0.27 12.13
CA PHE A 230 -0.35 -0.88 12.41
C PHE A 230 -0.93 -1.44 11.11
N ASP A 231 -0.76 -2.74 10.93
CA ASP A 231 -1.52 -3.53 9.95
C ASP A 231 -2.75 -4.08 10.67
N VAL A 232 -3.90 -3.43 10.49
CA VAL A 232 -5.15 -3.77 11.19
C VAL A 232 -5.89 -4.87 10.41
N GLY A 233 -5.24 -6.02 10.26
CA GLY A 233 -5.79 -7.15 9.51
C GLY A 233 -6.49 -8.19 10.37
N LYS A 234 -6.32 -8.17 11.69
CA LYS A 234 -6.82 -9.18 12.63
C LYS A 234 -7.14 -8.56 14.00
N PRO A 235 -7.92 -9.27 14.87
CA PRO A 235 -8.36 -8.72 16.15
C PRO A 235 -7.25 -8.20 17.06
N GLU A 236 -6.11 -8.87 17.10
CA GLU A 236 -4.99 -8.48 17.98
C GLU A 236 -4.39 -7.13 17.58
N THR A 237 -4.17 -6.94 16.28
CA THR A 237 -3.63 -5.69 15.75
C THR A 237 -4.64 -4.55 15.81
N LEU A 238 -5.93 -4.85 15.66
CA LEU A 238 -7.00 -3.87 15.89
C LEU A 238 -6.97 -3.37 17.35
N ALA A 239 -6.85 -4.27 18.32
CA ALA A 239 -6.79 -3.90 19.74
C ALA A 239 -5.57 -3.03 20.05
N GLN A 240 -4.41 -3.35 19.48
CA GLN A 240 -3.19 -2.55 19.60
C GLN A 240 -3.35 -1.15 19.03
N ALA A 241 -3.94 -1.03 17.84
CA ALA A 241 -4.21 0.25 17.22
C ALA A 241 -5.21 1.08 18.05
N GLU A 242 -6.27 0.46 18.56
CA GLU A 242 -7.23 1.15 19.44
C GLU A 242 -6.57 1.72 20.67
N ASP A 243 -5.72 0.96 21.35
CA ASP A 243 -4.99 1.41 22.54
C ASP A 243 -4.10 2.62 22.20
N TYR A 244 -3.35 2.54 21.12
CA TYR A 244 -2.48 3.63 20.66
C TYR A 244 -3.28 4.91 20.39
N TYR A 245 -4.37 4.83 19.62
CA TYR A 245 -5.14 6.02 19.23
C TYR A 245 -5.96 6.59 20.39
N ARG A 246 -6.36 5.79 21.36
CA ARG A 246 -7.01 6.28 22.57
C ARG A 246 -6.06 7.12 23.45
N LYS A 247 -4.79 6.77 23.50
CA LYS A 247 -3.76 7.50 24.24
C LYS A 247 -3.34 8.82 23.59
N GLN A 248 -3.68 9.02 22.33
CA GLN A 248 -3.39 10.25 21.58
C GLN A 248 -4.44 11.36 21.80
N ARG A 249 -5.51 11.12 22.57
CA ARG A 249 -6.61 12.08 22.84
C ARG A 249 -6.33 12.96 24.04
#